data_d2809d0708a8e2a6e408cb070b04d2e9
#
_entry.id   d2809d0708a8e2a6e408cb070b04d2e9
#
_cell.length_a   1.000
_cell.length_b   1.000
_cell.length_c   1.000
_cell.angle_alpha   90.00
_cell.angle_beta   90.00
_cell.angle_gamma   90.00
#
_symmetry.space_group_name_H-M   'P 1'
#
loop_
_entity.id
_entity.type
_entity.pdbx_description
1 polymer ?
#
loop_
_entity_poly.entity_id
_entity_poly.type
_entity_poly.pdbx_seq_one_letter_code
_entity_poly.pdbx_strand_id
1 'polypeptide(L)'
;MGVDQKLDQKILQYLSVQRFRRLKTAYPPHTIVDPITLIHEMRLHKTPEEIGVMQKSADLAVEAHVLAMQKTKPGMNEYQVEAIIENYFKENGASGVAYNSIIGGGSNACILHYVENNRQLKDGDLLLVDAGAQYQGYASDITRTFPVNGRFTKAQREVYDIVLDVEMACLEATKKGNTIKQRQELSIELLTEGMKQLGLLKGKTKELIKKKLTKNITCTASVIIWEWMFTTRDAILPMLKRKTRARLPPEWF
;
A
#
# COMPACT_ATOMS: atom_id res chain seq x y z
N MET A 1 -5.15 -2.46 -13.74
CA MET A 1 -5.64 -1.94 -15.04
C MET A 1 -6.54 -3.00 -15.64
N GLY A 2 -7.83 -2.74 -15.71
CA GLY A 2 -8.76 -3.63 -16.40
C GLY A 2 -8.46 -3.58 -17.89
N VAL A 3 -8.16 -4.73 -18.47
CA VAL A 3 -8.04 -4.88 -19.91
C VAL A 3 -9.42 -4.54 -20.50
N ASP A 4 -9.48 -3.57 -21.41
CA ASP A 4 -10.74 -3.23 -22.07
C ASP A 4 -11.12 -4.35 -23.04
N GLN A 5 -11.88 -5.34 -22.53
CA GLN A 5 -12.34 -6.49 -23.31
C GLN A 5 -13.08 -6.09 -24.61
N LYS A 6 -13.71 -4.89 -24.64
CA LYS A 6 -14.37 -4.39 -25.86
C LYS A 6 -13.36 -3.92 -26.90
N LEU A 7 -12.25 -3.33 -26.46
CA LEU A 7 -11.16 -2.92 -27.36
C LEU A 7 -10.46 -4.17 -27.93
N ASP A 8 -10.17 -5.14 -27.10
CA ASP A 8 -9.56 -6.41 -27.52
C ASP A 8 -10.42 -7.15 -28.51
N GLN A 9 -11.73 -7.25 -28.25
CA GLN A 9 -12.70 -7.84 -29.20
C GLN A 9 -12.73 -7.10 -30.54
N LYS A 10 -12.71 -5.77 -30.54
CA LYS A 10 -12.66 -4.97 -31.79
C LYS A 10 -11.36 -5.19 -32.55
N ILE A 11 -10.22 -5.24 -31.87
CA ILE A 11 -8.92 -5.51 -32.49
C ILE A 11 -8.90 -6.91 -33.09
N LEU A 12 -9.35 -7.91 -32.37
CA LEU A 12 -9.44 -9.29 -32.86
C LEU A 12 -10.40 -9.39 -34.03
N GLN A 13 -11.54 -8.72 -33.99
CA GLN A 13 -12.49 -8.66 -35.09
C GLN A 13 -11.90 -7.98 -36.31
N TYR A 14 -11.19 -6.85 -36.14
CA TYR A 14 -10.52 -6.14 -37.22
C TYR A 14 -9.43 -7.01 -37.87
N LEU A 15 -8.61 -7.66 -37.07
CA LEU A 15 -7.57 -8.55 -37.54
C LEU A 15 -8.14 -9.79 -38.27
N SER A 16 -9.26 -10.35 -37.79
CA SER A 16 -9.93 -11.46 -38.44
C SER A 16 -10.54 -11.06 -39.79
N VAL A 17 -11.19 -9.89 -39.86
CA VAL A 17 -11.72 -9.35 -41.13
C VAL A 17 -10.61 -9.08 -42.16
N GLN A 18 -9.47 -8.53 -41.73
CA GLN A 18 -8.30 -8.34 -42.62
C GLN A 18 -7.74 -9.68 -43.08
N ARG A 19 -7.78 -10.70 -42.23
CA ARG A 19 -7.36 -12.08 -42.59
C ARG A 19 -8.27 -12.67 -43.67
N PHE A 20 -9.59 -12.52 -43.58
CA PHE A 20 -10.53 -13.01 -44.58
C PHE A 20 -10.45 -12.26 -45.91
N ARG A 21 -10.21 -10.96 -45.91
CA ARG A 21 -10.05 -10.15 -47.13
C ARG A 21 -8.77 -10.46 -47.92
N ARG A 22 -7.72 -10.95 -47.25
CA ARG A 22 -6.39 -11.27 -47.86
C ARG A 22 -6.17 -12.73 -48.20
N LEU A 23 -7.17 -13.60 -47.98
CA LEU A 23 -7.06 -15.04 -48.25
C LEU A 23 -6.84 -15.44 -49.74
N LYS A 24 -6.84 -14.46 -50.65
CA LYS A 24 -6.47 -14.71 -52.07
C LYS A 24 -4.98 -14.58 -52.36
N THR A 25 -4.15 -14.20 -51.41
CA THR A 25 -2.70 -14.13 -51.55
C THR A 25 -2.03 -14.89 -50.41
N ALA A 26 -1.12 -15.81 -50.80
CA ALA A 26 -0.39 -16.71 -49.89
C ALA A 26 0.55 -15.93 -48.93
N TYR A 27 0.02 -15.28 -47.91
CA TYR A 27 0.83 -14.81 -46.80
C TYR A 27 0.78 -15.84 -45.66
N PRO A 28 1.90 -16.10 -44.97
CA PRO A 28 1.91 -16.99 -43.83
C PRO A 28 0.92 -16.47 -42.76
N PRO A 29 0.23 -17.36 -42.02
CA PRO A 29 -0.68 -16.95 -40.98
C PRO A 29 0.06 -16.13 -39.94
N HIS A 30 -0.38 -14.91 -39.71
CA HIS A 30 0.16 -14.10 -38.64
C HIS A 30 -0.17 -14.76 -37.28
N THR A 31 0.83 -14.98 -36.48
CA THR A 31 0.65 -15.39 -35.08
C THR A 31 0.47 -14.12 -34.25
N ILE A 32 -0.68 -14.01 -33.59
CA ILE A 32 -0.92 -12.94 -32.61
C ILE A 32 -0.25 -13.39 -31.33
N VAL A 33 0.77 -12.65 -30.92
CA VAL A 33 1.47 -12.90 -29.66
C VAL A 33 1.06 -11.79 -28.68
N ASP A 34 0.61 -12.17 -27.50
CA ASP A 34 0.36 -11.22 -26.41
C ASP A 34 1.72 -10.78 -25.81
N PRO A 35 2.12 -9.50 -25.93
CA PRO A 35 3.39 -9.02 -25.42
C PRO A 35 3.38 -8.84 -23.89
N ILE A 36 2.21 -8.93 -23.24
CA ILE A 36 2.04 -8.63 -21.81
C ILE A 36 2.98 -9.46 -20.95
N THR A 37 3.12 -10.76 -21.23
CA THR A 37 4.03 -11.65 -20.47
C THR A 37 5.48 -11.17 -20.53
N LEU A 38 5.97 -10.79 -21.71
CA LEU A 38 7.33 -10.28 -21.89
C LEU A 38 7.53 -8.95 -21.15
N ILE A 39 6.54 -8.03 -21.28
CA ILE A 39 6.59 -6.73 -20.61
C ILE A 39 6.56 -6.91 -19.09
N HIS A 40 5.75 -7.82 -18.57
CA HIS A 40 5.68 -8.10 -17.14
C HIS A 40 7.01 -8.63 -16.60
N GLU A 41 7.63 -9.59 -17.30
CA GLU A 41 8.95 -10.10 -16.90
C GLU A 41 10.03 -9.01 -16.91
N MET A 42 10.06 -8.16 -17.95
CA MET A 42 10.99 -7.03 -18.00
C MET A 42 10.78 -6.04 -16.84
N ARG A 43 9.53 -5.81 -16.42
CA ARG A 43 9.18 -4.88 -15.32
C ARG A 43 9.49 -5.43 -13.94
N LEU A 44 9.74 -6.74 -13.77
CA LEU A 44 10.13 -7.32 -12.48
C LEU A 44 11.50 -6.82 -12.01
N HIS A 45 12.43 -6.60 -12.95
CA HIS A 45 13.78 -6.15 -12.67
C HIS A 45 13.93 -4.66 -13.01
N LYS A 46 14.11 -3.83 -11.98
CA LYS A 46 14.27 -2.39 -12.14
C LYS A 46 15.74 -2.04 -12.34
N THR A 47 16.00 -1.07 -13.22
CA THR A 47 17.34 -0.49 -13.37
C THR A 47 17.68 0.42 -12.19
N PRO A 48 18.95 0.80 -11.99
CA PRO A 48 19.34 1.78 -10.96
C PRO A 48 18.61 3.13 -11.11
N GLU A 49 18.37 3.57 -12.34
CA GLU A 49 17.67 4.82 -12.65
C GLU A 49 16.20 4.73 -12.24
N GLU A 50 15.53 3.62 -12.57
CA GLU A 50 14.15 3.35 -12.13
C GLU A 50 14.04 3.34 -10.60
N ILE A 51 14.99 2.70 -9.91
CA ILE A 51 15.06 2.68 -8.45
C ILE A 51 15.19 4.11 -7.90
N GLY A 52 16.01 4.96 -8.54
CA GLY A 52 16.15 6.38 -8.16
C GLY A 52 14.84 7.15 -8.26
N VAL A 53 14.05 6.92 -9.32
CA VAL A 53 12.73 7.54 -9.50
C VAL A 53 11.72 7.01 -8.48
N MET A 54 11.70 5.70 -8.23
CA MET A 54 10.85 5.07 -7.20
C MET A 54 11.17 5.61 -5.81
N GLN A 55 12.47 5.79 -5.50
CA GLN A 55 12.93 6.38 -4.25
C GLN A 55 12.39 7.80 -4.08
N LYS A 56 12.46 8.63 -5.14
CA LYS A 56 11.92 10.00 -5.09
C LYS A 56 10.42 10.02 -4.86
N SER A 57 9.67 9.11 -5.50
CA SER A 57 8.24 8.94 -5.25
C SER A 57 7.94 8.57 -3.80
N ALA A 58 8.70 7.62 -3.23
CA ALA A 58 8.57 7.22 -1.83
C ALA A 58 8.93 8.35 -0.86
N ASP A 59 9.98 9.12 -1.15
CA ASP A 59 10.37 10.29 -0.34
C ASP A 59 9.26 11.32 -0.24
N LEU A 60 8.62 11.62 -1.37
CA LEU A 60 7.47 12.54 -1.42
C LEU A 60 6.31 12.05 -0.56
N ALA A 61 5.99 10.76 -0.64
CA ALA A 61 4.92 10.19 0.16
C ALA A 61 5.24 10.21 1.66
N VAL A 62 6.47 9.86 2.07
CA VAL A 62 6.91 9.93 3.48
C VAL A 62 6.79 11.36 4.02
N GLU A 63 7.28 12.35 3.26
CA GLU A 63 7.25 13.75 3.69
C GLU A 63 5.82 14.29 3.79
N ALA A 64 4.94 13.91 2.87
CA ALA A 64 3.51 14.24 2.93
C ALA A 64 2.81 13.62 4.15
N HIS A 65 3.11 12.35 4.48
CA HIS A 65 2.58 11.71 5.69
C HIS A 65 3.04 12.40 6.97
N VAL A 66 4.33 12.75 7.07
CA VAL A 66 4.85 13.50 8.21
C VAL A 66 4.16 14.86 8.34
N LEU A 67 3.94 15.55 7.22
CA LEU A 67 3.22 16.83 7.21
C LEU A 67 1.76 16.65 7.65
N ALA A 68 1.08 15.61 7.16
CA ALA A 68 -0.28 15.28 7.58
C ALA A 68 -0.36 15.00 9.08
N MET A 69 0.57 14.19 9.63
CA MET A 69 0.64 13.93 11.07
C MET A 69 0.78 15.22 11.89
N GLN A 70 1.63 16.15 11.44
CA GLN A 70 1.88 17.42 12.13
C GLN A 70 0.69 18.38 12.07
N LYS A 71 -0.09 18.35 10.98
CA LYS A 71 -1.18 19.29 10.74
C LYS A 71 -2.55 18.80 11.20
N THR A 72 -2.72 17.48 11.32
CA THR A 72 -4.00 16.89 11.74
C THR A 72 -4.38 17.28 13.15
N LYS A 73 -5.63 17.68 13.33
CA LYS A 73 -6.20 18.09 14.64
C LYS A 73 -7.66 17.63 14.74
N PRO A 74 -8.17 17.38 15.96
CA PRO A 74 -9.59 17.18 16.17
C PRO A 74 -10.42 18.33 15.58
N GLY A 75 -11.56 18.00 14.99
CA GLY A 75 -12.45 18.96 14.32
C GLY A 75 -12.19 19.15 12.81
N MET A 76 -11.03 18.73 12.28
CA MET A 76 -10.80 18.67 10.83
C MET A 76 -11.67 17.58 10.20
N ASN A 77 -11.95 17.73 8.91
CA ASN A 77 -12.53 16.64 8.11
C ASN A 77 -11.44 15.85 7.39
N GLU A 78 -11.75 14.60 7.08
CA GLU A 78 -10.85 13.67 6.37
C GLU A 78 -10.33 14.28 5.05
N TYR A 79 -11.22 14.91 4.24
CA TYR A 79 -10.81 15.57 2.97
C TYR A 79 -9.83 16.74 3.17
N GLN A 80 -9.78 17.37 4.36
CA GLN A 80 -8.79 18.41 4.62
C GLN A 80 -7.39 17.83 4.82
N VAL A 81 -7.30 16.62 5.37
CA VAL A 81 -6.03 15.90 5.48
C VAL A 81 -5.59 15.38 4.10
N GLU A 82 -6.54 14.88 3.29
CA GLU A 82 -6.32 14.53 1.89
C GLU A 82 -5.72 15.71 1.12
N ALA A 83 -6.35 16.87 1.21
CA ALA A 83 -5.88 18.09 0.54
C ALA A 83 -4.46 18.49 0.94
N ILE A 84 -4.06 18.30 2.21
CA ILE A 84 -2.70 18.56 2.69
C ILE A 84 -1.69 17.65 1.97
N ILE A 85 -2.00 16.37 1.83
CA ILE A 85 -1.14 15.37 1.22
C ILE A 85 -1.02 15.62 -0.29
N GLU A 86 -2.14 15.80 -0.97
CA GLU A 86 -2.17 15.99 -2.42
C GLU A 86 -1.53 17.31 -2.86
N ASN A 87 -1.74 18.37 -2.07
CA ASN A 87 -1.06 19.65 -2.31
C ASN A 87 0.45 19.47 -2.19
N TYR A 88 0.92 18.77 -1.15
CA TYR A 88 2.33 18.50 -0.97
C TYR A 88 2.93 17.74 -2.17
N PHE A 89 2.24 16.73 -2.68
CA PHE A 89 2.69 16.00 -3.87
C PHE A 89 2.86 16.93 -5.07
N LYS A 90 1.87 17.77 -5.35
CA LYS A 90 1.90 18.71 -6.48
C LYS A 90 2.98 19.78 -6.32
N GLU A 91 3.10 20.39 -5.16
CA GLU A 91 4.10 21.42 -4.89
C GLU A 91 5.54 20.89 -5.04
N ASN A 92 5.74 19.59 -4.83
CA ASN A 92 7.07 18.96 -4.91
C ASN A 92 7.30 18.17 -6.20
N GLY A 93 6.50 18.42 -7.24
CA GLY A 93 6.75 17.96 -8.61
C GLY A 93 6.25 16.55 -8.92
N ALA A 94 5.37 15.98 -8.10
CA ALA A 94 4.64 14.78 -8.47
C ALA A 94 3.65 15.07 -9.59
N SER A 95 3.42 14.12 -10.48
CA SER A 95 2.41 14.23 -11.55
C SER A 95 0.98 14.21 -10.98
N GLY A 96 0.80 13.63 -9.81
CA GLY A 96 -0.47 13.51 -9.09
C GLY A 96 -0.39 12.45 -8.01
N VAL A 97 -1.55 11.98 -7.58
CA VAL A 97 -1.68 10.82 -6.70
C VAL A 97 -1.48 9.52 -7.48
N ALA A 98 -0.93 8.51 -6.84
CA ALA A 98 -0.76 7.18 -7.44
C ALA A 98 -2.11 6.42 -7.54
N TYR A 99 -2.98 6.67 -6.57
CA TYR A 99 -4.35 6.15 -6.44
C TYR A 99 -5.17 7.12 -5.58
N ASN A 100 -6.50 6.93 -5.51
CA ASN A 100 -7.35 7.77 -4.66
C ASN A 100 -6.94 7.59 -3.20
N SER A 101 -6.56 8.69 -2.56
CA SER A 101 -6.10 8.67 -1.17
C SER A 101 -7.19 8.18 -0.23
N ILE A 102 -6.83 7.33 0.71
CA ILE A 102 -7.72 6.80 1.75
C ILE A 102 -7.39 7.52 3.06
N ILE A 103 -8.34 8.28 3.57
CA ILE A 103 -8.20 9.03 4.83
C ILE A 103 -9.34 8.63 5.75
N GLY A 104 -9.12 7.56 6.52
CA GLY A 104 -10.16 6.96 7.36
C GLY A 104 -10.00 7.29 8.84
N GLY A 105 -10.90 8.13 9.41
CA GLY A 105 -10.94 8.46 10.83
C GLY A 105 -11.84 7.52 11.64
N GLY A 106 -11.37 7.02 12.79
CA GLY A 106 -12.15 6.18 13.69
C GLY A 106 -12.70 4.93 12.99
N SER A 107 -14.03 4.77 12.91
CA SER A 107 -14.68 3.61 12.28
C SER A 107 -14.44 3.50 10.77
N ASN A 108 -14.19 4.61 10.07
CA ASN A 108 -13.94 4.61 8.63
C ASN A 108 -12.60 3.94 8.30
N ALA A 109 -11.64 3.94 9.23
CA ALA A 109 -10.38 3.21 9.10
C ALA A 109 -10.56 1.68 8.99
N CYS A 110 -11.75 1.16 9.31
CA CYS A 110 -12.08 -0.26 9.19
C CYS A 110 -12.76 -0.62 7.85
N ILE A 111 -13.01 0.36 6.99
CA ILE A 111 -13.63 0.16 5.68
C ILE A 111 -12.51 0.03 4.65
N LEU A 112 -12.44 -1.14 4.00
CA LEU A 112 -11.43 -1.38 2.98
C LEU A 112 -11.63 -0.44 1.77
N HIS A 113 -10.54 0.18 1.30
CA HIS A 113 -10.56 1.14 0.17
C HIS A 113 -11.55 2.30 0.35
N TYR A 114 -11.67 2.81 1.59
CA TYR A 114 -12.52 3.95 1.90
C TYR A 114 -11.99 5.23 1.23
N VAL A 115 -12.75 5.82 0.33
CA VAL A 115 -12.35 6.99 -0.47
C VAL A 115 -13.32 8.18 -0.38
N GLU A 116 -14.36 8.09 0.43
CA GLU A 116 -15.32 9.17 0.61
C GLU A 116 -14.72 10.36 1.37
N ASN A 117 -13.80 10.11 2.28
CA ASN A 117 -13.00 11.08 3.04
C ASN A 117 -13.83 12.27 3.59
N ASN A 118 -15.04 12.03 4.08
CA ASN A 118 -15.99 13.08 4.39
C ASN A 118 -16.35 13.24 5.88
N ARG A 119 -15.82 12.38 6.76
CA ARG A 119 -16.11 12.41 8.19
C ARG A 119 -15.28 13.48 8.89
N GLN A 120 -15.88 14.10 9.93
CA GLN A 120 -15.16 14.93 10.87
C GLN A 120 -14.37 14.09 11.89
N LEU A 121 -13.10 14.39 12.05
CA LEU A 121 -12.17 13.73 12.97
C LEU A 121 -12.45 14.17 14.41
N LYS A 122 -12.53 13.22 15.31
CA LYS A 122 -12.82 13.47 16.73
C LYS A 122 -11.57 13.29 17.59
N ASP A 123 -11.57 13.93 18.74
CA ASP A 123 -10.56 13.66 19.77
C ASP A 123 -10.60 12.19 20.20
N GLY A 124 -9.42 11.56 20.28
CA GLY A 124 -9.29 10.13 20.59
C GLY A 124 -9.48 9.16 19.41
N ASP A 125 -9.89 9.64 18.22
CA ASP A 125 -9.89 8.80 16.99
C ASP A 125 -8.45 8.46 16.58
N LEU A 126 -8.27 7.27 16.00
CA LEU A 126 -7.14 6.97 15.14
C LEU A 126 -7.48 7.39 13.71
N LEU A 127 -6.51 7.92 12.99
CA LEU A 127 -6.59 8.23 11.56
C LEU A 127 -5.67 7.29 10.78
N LEU A 128 -6.25 6.52 9.89
CA LEU A 128 -5.53 5.76 8.87
C LEU A 128 -5.38 6.65 7.63
N VAL A 129 -4.17 6.79 7.17
CA VAL A 129 -3.80 7.50 5.93
C VAL A 129 -3.09 6.51 5.02
N ASP A 130 -3.67 6.28 3.86
CA ASP A 130 -3.10 5.45 2.80
C ASP A 130 -3.06 6.29 1.53
N ALA A 131 -1.86 6.74 1.17
CA ALA A 131 -1.65 7.67 0.08
C ALA A 131 -0.28 7.48 -0.57
N GLY A 132 -0.23 7.64 -1.88
CA GLY A 132 0.99 7.52 -2.65
C GLY A 132 1.10 8.61 -3.72
N ALA A 133 2.33 9.01 -4.02
CA ALA A 133 2.66 9.95 -5.08
C ALA A 133 2.93 9.21 -6.38
N GLN A 134 2.54 9.81 -7.51
CA GLN A 134 3.00 9.42 -8.84
C GLN A 134 4.11 10.37 -9.29
N TYR A 135 5.32 9.84 -9.48
CA TYR A 135 6.46 10.63 -9.93
C TYR A 135 7.12 9.96 -11.14
N GLN A 136 7.17 10.68 -12.29
CA GLN A 136 7.74 10.22 -13.56
C GLN A 136 7.29 8.80 -13.97
N GLY A 137 5.99 8.49 -13.79
CA GLY A 137 5.41 7.19 -14.15
C GLY A 137 5.56 6.09 -13.11
N TYR A 138 6.26 6.34 -11.99
CA TYR A 138 6.36 5.41 -10.86
C TYR A 138 5.50 5.86 -9.70
N ALA A 139 4.91 4.89 -9.01
CA ALA A 139 4.03 5.10 -7.87
C ALA A 139 4.74 4.70 -6.57
N SER A 140 4.47 5.47 -5.51
CA SER A 140 4.66 5.01 -4.13
C SER A 140 3.33 4.62 -3.51
N ASP A 141 3.40 3.88 -2.42
CA ASP A 141 2.26 3.36 -1.69
C ASP A 141 2.64 3.25 -0.21
N ILE A 142 2.02 4.08 0.65
CA ILE A 142 2.34 4.14 2.07
C ILE A 142 1.08 4.28 2.89
N THR A 143 0.88 3.35 3.82
CA THR A 143 -0.18 3.44 4.82
C THR A 143 0.41 3.71 6.21
N ARG A 144 -0.17 4.66 6.94
CA ARG A 144 0.17 4.95 8.35
C ARG A 144 -1.08 5.24 9.15
N THR A 145 -1.08 4.76 10.40
CA THR A 145 -2.15 5.04 11.36
C THR A 145 -1.59 5.80 12.55
N PHE A 146 -2.23 6.88 12.93
CA PHE A 146 -1.80 7.72 14.04
C PHE A 146 -3.00 8.36 14.77
N PRO A 147 -2.85 8.76 16.05
CA PRO A 147 -3.93 9.40 16.78
C PRO A 147 -4.15 10.85 16.31
N VAL A 148 -5.40 11.22 16.09
CA VAL A 148 -5.81 12.56 15.63
C VAL A 148 -5.33 13.67 16.58
N ASN A 149 -5.28 13.41 17.89
CA ASN A 149 -4.82 14.34 18.92
C ASN A 149 -3.33 14.22 19.26
N GLY A 150 -2.57 13.38 18.51
CA GLY A 150 -1.15 13.17 18.74
C GLY A 150 -0.80 12.24 19.91
N ARG A 151 -1.78 11.62 20.58
CA ARG A 151 -1.55 10.76 21.76
C ARG A 151 -2.31 9.45 21.65
N PHE A 152 -1.61 8.34 21.69
CA PHE A 152 -2.23 7.02 21.81
C PHE A 152 -2.83 6.83 23.20
N THR A 153 -4.03 6.26 23.28
CA THR A 153 -4.48 5.61 24.52
C THR A 153 -3.67 4.35 24.76
N LYS A 154 -3.67 3.83 25.98
CA LYS A 154 -2.95 2.58 26.31
C LYS A 154 -3.36 1.42 25.38
N ALA A 155 -4.66 1.22 25.18
CA ALA A 155 -5.16 0.15 24.33
C ALA A 155 -4.76 0.31 22.85
N GLN A 156 -4.83 1.56 22.33
CA GLN A 156 -4.37 1.85 20.96
C GLN A 156 -2.88 1.58 20.80
N ARG A 157 -2.07 1.98 21.78
CA ARG A 157 -0.62 1.79 21.78
C ARG A 157 -0.25 0.31 21.80
N GLU A 158 -0.88 -0.49 22.63
CA GLU A 158 -0.63 -1.93 22.71
C GLU A 158 -0.89 -2.63 21.37
N VAL A 159 -1.97 -2.29 20.68
CA VAL A 159 -2.28 -2.82 19.34
C VAL A 159 -1.29 -2.31 18.30
N TYR A 160 -1.00 -1.00 18.32
CA TYR A 160 -0.08 -0.36 17.38
C TYR A 160 1.33 -0.98 17.43
N ASP A 161 1.86 -1.16 18.64
CA ASP A 161 3.21 -1.73 18.83
C ASP A 161 3.30 -3.16 18.25
N ILE A 162 2.27 -4.00 18.46
CA ILE A 162 2.23 -5.34 17.86
C ILE A 162 2.24 -5.26 16.33
N VAL A 163 1.44 -4.39 15.73
CA VAL A 163 1.40 -4.26 14.26
C VAL A 163 2.73 -3.74 13.73
N LEU A 164 3.35 -2.77 14.41
CA LEU A 164 4.66 -2.24 14.04
C LEU A 164 5.76 -3.32 14.12
N ASP A 165 5.78 -4.11 15.18
CA ASP A 165 6.76 -5.20 15.32
C ASP A 165 6.61 -6.24 14.20
N VAL A 166 5.37 -6.57 13.81
CA VAL A 166 5.09 -7.47 12.69
C VAL A 166 5.54 -6.86 11.37
N GLU A 167 5.26 -5.58 11.13
CA GLU A 167 5.72 -4.85 9.95
C GLU A 167 7.25 -4.90 9.84
N MET A 168 7.95 -4.58 10.92
CA MET A 168 9.41 -4.61 10.97
C MET A 168 9.99 -6.01 10.72
N ALA A 169 9.40 -7.04 11.31
CA ALA A 169 9.81 -8.43 11.08
C ALA A 169 9.60 -8.85 9.62
N CYS A 170 8.49 -8.46 9.00
CA CYS A 170 8.21 -8.73 7.58
C CYS A 170 9.17 -8.00 6.64
N LEU A 171 9.55 -6.76 6.98
CA LEU A 171 10.57 -6.00 6.25
C LEU A 171 11.93 -6.68 6.30
N GLU A 172 12.34 -7.13 7.49
CA GLU A 172 13.60 -7.85 7.66
C GLU A 172 13.62 -9.20 6.92
N ALA A 173 12.45 -9.87 6.83
CA ALA A 173 12.28 -11.08 6.05
C ALA A 173 12.25 -10.84 4.52
N THR A 174 12.17 -9.59 4.07
CA THR A 174 12.19 -9.23 2.64
C THR A 174 13.62 -9.30 2.12
N LYS A 175 14.09 -10.51 1.80
CA LYS A 175 15.46 -10.80 1.32
C LYS A 175 15.42 -11.64 0.07
N LYS A 176 16.49 -11.56 -0.74
CA LYS A 176 16.67 -12.44 -1.91
C LYS A 176 16.54 -13.91 -1.48
N GLY A 177 15.70 -14.64 -2.19
CA GLY A 177 15.39 -16.06 -1.91
C GLY A 177 14.11 -16.28 -1.11
N ASN A 178 13.58 -15.26 -0.42
CA ASN A 178 12.31 -15.38 0.27
C ASN A 178 11.15 -15.05 -0.69
N THR A 179 10.03 -15.77 -0.53
CA THR A 179 8.82 -15.58 -1.31
C THR A 179 7.81 -14.69 -0.59
N ILE A 180 6.90 -14.11 -1.37
CA ILE A 180 5.72 -13.38 -0.85
C ILE A 180 4.92 -14.25 0.13
N LYS A 181 4.71 -15.52 -0.23
CA LYS A 181 3.98 -16.47 0.60
C LYS A 181 4.61 -16.66 1.99
N GLN A 182 5.94 -16.84 2.05
CA GLN A 182 6.65 -16.99 3.33
C GLN A 182 6.48 -15.77 4.23
N ARG A 183 6.52 -14.56 3.67
CA ARG A 183 6.28 -13.33 4.45
C ARG A 183 4.85 -13.21 4.94
N GLN A 184 3.88 -13.60 4.10
CA GLN A 184 2.48 -13.62 4.51
C GLN A 184 2.24 -14.64 5.64
N GLU A 185 2.85 -15.81 5.57
CA GLU A 185 2.79 -16.81 6.63
C GLU A 185 3.39 -16.27 7.93
N LEU A 186 4.55 -15.61 7.86
CA LEU A 186 5.19 -14.94 8.99
C LEU A 186 4.28 -13.87 9.62
N SER A 187 3.69 -13.01 8.81
CA SER A 187 2.79 -11.96 9.31
C SER A 187 1.57 -12.53 10.04
N ILE A 188 0.97 -13.59 9.49
CA ILE A 188 -0.18 -14.27 10.11
C ILE A 188 0.22 -14.89 11.44
N GLU A 189 1.38 -15.52 11.51
CA GLU A 189 1.88 -16.14 12.75
C GLU A 189 2.10 -15.08 13.83
N LEU A 190 2.85 -14.03 13.54
CA LEU A 190 3.16 -12.97 14.48
C LEU A 190 1.93 -12.18 14.93
N LEU A 191 1.01 -11.85 14.03
CA LEU A 191 -0.27 -11.21 14.38
C LEU A 191 -1.13 -12.12 15.27
N THR A 192 -1.14 -13.44 15.01
CA THR A 192 -1.87 -14.38 15.85
C THR A 192 -1.30 -14.41 17.28
N GLU A 193 0.03 -14.41 17.43
CA GLU A 193 0.66 -14.34 18.75
C GLU A 193 0.37 -12.99 19.44
N GLY A 194 0.46 -11.87 18.73
CA GLY A 194 0.12 -10.56 19.28
C GLY A 194 -1.34 -10.49 19.78
N MET A 195 -2.29 -11.03 19.01
CA MET A 195 -3.70 -11.10 19.47
C MET A 195 -3.90 -11.98 20.69
N LYS A 196 -3.11 -13.04 20.85
CA LYS A 196 -3.12 -13.85 22.07
C LYS A 196 -2.58 -13.08 23.27
N GLN A 197 -1.50 -12.31 23.09
CA GLN A 197 -0.96 -11.43 24.14
C GLN A 197 -1.98 -10.40 24.60
N LEU A 198 -2.78 -9.84 23.69
CA LEU A 198 -3.89 -8.94 24.01
C LEU A 198 -5.13 -9.65 24.60
N GLY A 199 -5.12 -10.98 24.69
CA GLY A 199 -6.27 -11.74 25.19
C GLY A 199 -7.45 -11.85 24.22
N LEU A 200 -7.30 -11.38 22.97
CA LEU A 200 -8.33 -11.43 21.92
C LEU A 200 -8.51 -12.85 21.36
N LEU A 201 -7.46 -13.66 21.39
CA LEU A 201 -7.49 -15.06 20.96
C LEU A 201 -6.99 -15.99 22.07
N LYS A 202 -7.61 -17.17 22.17
CA LYS A 202 -7.22 -18.22 23.14
C LYS A 202 -6.99 -19.54 22.40
N GLY A 203 -5.89 -20.22 22.68
CA GLY A 203 -5.56 -21.52 22.10
C GLY A 203 -4.15 -21.61 21.52
N LYS A 204 -3.87 -22.72 20.83
CA LYS A 204 -2.58 -22.91 20.16
C LYS A 204 -2.56 -22.17 18.83
N THR A 205 -1.51 -21.42 18.56
CA THR A 205 -1.33 -20.60 17.37
C THR A 205 -1.58 -21.36 16.08
N LYS A 206 -1.00 -22.55 15.94
CA LYS A 206 -1.20 -23.39 14.73
C LYS A 206 -2.66 -23.78 14.50
N GLU A 207 -3.43 -24.02 15.55
CA GLU A 207 -4.87 -24.36 15.46
C GLU A 207 -5.69 -23.11 15.07
N LEU A 208 -5.37 -21.96 15.64
CA LEU A 208 -6.02 -20.69 15.34
C LEU A 208 -5.81 -20.28 13.88
N ILE A 209 -4.59 -20.42 13.37
CA ILE A 209 -4.25 -20.16 11.97
C ILE A 209 -5.01 -21.14 11.05
N LYS A 210 -5.00 -22.44 11.37
CA LYS A 210 -5.73 -23.46 10.59
C LYS A 210 -7.24 -23.19 10.51
N LYS A 211 -7.84 -22.72 11.61
CA LYS A 211 -9.25 -22.32 11.68
C LYS A 211 -9.53 -20.97 11.03
N LYS A 212 -8.53 -20.27 10.50
CA LYS A 212 -8.62 -18.93 9.88
C LYS A 212 -9.26 -17.87 10.80
N LEU A 213 -9.21 -18.06 12.12
CA LEU A 213 -9.80 -17.12 13.09
C LEU A 213 -9.13 -15.73 13.05
N THR A 214 -7.86 -15.68 12.66
CA THR A 214 -7.14 -14.43 12.42
C THR A 214 -7.71 -13.61 11.27
N LYS A 215 -8.27 -14.24 10.23
CA LYS A 215 -8.84 -13.50 9.07
C LYS A 215 -9.99 -12.58 9.42
N ASN A 216 -10.75 -12.90 10.46
CA ASN A 216 -11.89 -12.07 10.88
C ASN A 216 -11.44 -10.79 11.62
N ILE A 217 -10.19 -10.76 12.07
CA ILE A 217 -9.64 -9.63 12.85
C ILE A 217 -8.57 -8.88 12.03
N THR A 218 -7.92 -9.56 11.07
CA THR A 218 -6.75 -9.04 10.32
C THR A 218 -7.04 -8.76 8.85
N CYS A 219 -8.28 -8.63 8.43
CA CYS A 219 -8.63 -8.38 7.02
C CYS A 219 -7.83 -7.18 6.44
N THR A 220 -7.65 -6.16 7.24
CA THR A 220 -6.93 -4.94 6.85
C THR A 220 -5.40 -5.08 7.02
N ALA A 221 -4.94 -5.72 8.09
CA ALA A 221 -3.49 -5.84 8.35
C ALA A 221 -2.74 -6.67 7.29
N SER A 222 -3.36 -7.70 6.72
CA SER A 222 -2.75 -8.48 5.64
C SER A 222 -2.74 -7.74 4.31
N VAL A 223 -3.68 -6.85 4.05
CA VAL A 223 -3.72 -6.01 2.83
C VAL A 223 -2.66 -4.91 2.91
N ILE A 224 -2.54 -4.23 4.04
CA ILE A 224 -1.53 -3.18 4.28
C ILE A 224 -0.11 -3.73 4.11
N ILE A 225 0.16 -4.95 4.60
CA ILE A 225 1.44 -5.64 4.38
C ILE A 225 1.62 -6.01 2.89
N TRP A 226 0.54 -6.25 2.15
CA TRP A 226 0.58 -6.59 0.72
C TRP A 226 0.95 -5.40 -0.16
N GLU A 227 0.40 -4.23 0.09
CA GLU A 227 0.66 -3.01 -0.68
C GLU A 227 2.11 -2.54 -0.50
N TRP A 228 2.67 -2.70 0.70
CA TRP A 228 4.07 -2.37 1.00
C TRP A 228 5.11 -3.22 0.27
N MET A 229 4.72 -4.35 -0.28
CA MET A 229 5.63 -5.32 -0.90
C MET A 229 6.17 -4.92 -2.27
N PHE A 230 5.58 -3.95 -2.93
CA PHE A 230 6.02 -3.52 -4.25
C PHE A 230 7.07 -2.40 -4.22
N THR A 231 7.34 -1.83 -3.05
CA THR A 231 8.38 -0.81 -2.88
C THR A 231 9.70 -1.45 -2.44
N THR A 232 10.77 -1.15 -3.16
CA THR A 232 12.08 -1.79 -2.98
C THR A 232 12.67 -1.54 -1.59
N ARG A 233 13.00 -2.62 -0.89
CA ARG A 233 13.54 -2.70 0.48
C ARG A 233 14.73 -1.77 0.73
N ASP A 234 15.69 -1.74 -0.21
CA ASP A 234 16.97 -1.07 0.02
C ASP A 234 16.85 0.46 -0.02
N ALA A 235 15.78 0.97 -0.62
CA ALA A 235 15.45 2.38 -0.65
C ALA A 235 14.73 2.86 0.61
N ILE A 236 13.88 2.03 1.22
CA ILE A 236 12.93 2.44 2.27
C ILE A 236 13.47 2.19 3.68
N LEU A 237 14.18 1.09 3.92
CA LEU A 237 14.69 0.74 5.25
C LEU A 237 15.61 1.81 5.89
N PRO A 238 16.55 2.43 5.15
CA PRO A 238 17.37 3.50 5.69
C PRO A 238 16.59 4.78 6.00
N MET A 239 15.51 5.03 5.24
CA MET A 239 14.69 6.23 5.38
C MET A 239 13.78 6.19 6.59
N LEU A 240 13.09 5.08 6.81
CA LEU A 240 12.23 4.88 7.98
C LEU A 240 13.02 4.98 9.28
N LYS A 241 14.25 4.43 9.30
CA LYS A 241 15.14 4.54 10.48
C LYS A 241 15.72 5.95 10.70
N ARG A 242 15.90 6.75 9.65
CA ARG A 242 16.54 8.07 9.76
C ARG A 242 15.57 9.25 9.79
N LYS A 243 14.54 9.27 8.92
CA LYS A 243 13.70 10.46 8.74
C LYS A 243 12.46 10.50 9.65
N THR A 244 11.83 9.38 9.93
CA THR A 244 10.63 9.34 10.79
C THR A 244 10.99 9.62 12.25
N ARG A 245 12.06 8.98 12.77
CA ARG A 245 12.49 9.21 14.16
C ARG A 245 13.00 10.62 14.45
N ALA A 246 13.54 11.31 13.45
CA ALA A 246 14.14 12.64 13.64
C ALA A 246 13.15 13.81 13.47
N ARG A 247 11.95 13.59 12.94
CA ARG A 247 11.00 14.66 12.59
C ARG A 247 9.65 14.60 13.32
N LEU A 248 9.37 13.51 14.01
CA LEU A 248 8.17 13.40 14.85
C LEU A 248 8.51 13.81 16.28
N PRO A 249 7.60 14.47 17.00
CA PRO A 249 7.78 14.82 18.41
C PRO A 249 8.12 13.58 19.24
N PRO A 250 8.97 13.69 20.28
CA PRO A 250 9.39 12.55 21.11
C PRO A 250 8.21 11.79 21.76
N GLU A 251 7.11 12.45 21.98
CA GLU A 251 5.86 11.92 22.53
C GLU A 251 5.09 10.97 21.59
N TRP A 252 5.52 10.84 20.34
CA TRP A 252 4.95 9.92 19.35
C TRP A 252 5.63 8.53 19.33
N PHE A 253 6.66 8.36 20.17
CA PHE A 253 7.43 7.11 20.28
C PHE A 253 7.26 6.45 21.66
#